data_8ba87f606dac3e7ab7d2f9a2395b897e
#
_entry.id   8ba87f606dac3e7ab7d2f9a2395b897e
#
_cell.length_a   1.000
_cell.length_b   1.000
_cell.length_c   1.000
_cell.angle_alpha   90.00
_cell.angle_beta   90.00
_cell.angle_gamma   90.00
#
_symmetry.space_group_name_H-M   'P 1'
#
loop_
_entity.id
_entity.type
_entity.pdbx_description
1 polymer ?
#
loop_
_entity_poly.entity_id
_entity_poly.type
_entity_poly.pdbx_seq_one_letter_code
_entity_poly.pdbx_strand_id
1 'polypeptide(L)'
;MKVTFDKYHGNGNDFIIVDGINNSFDHITREKIKSLCDRNTGIGSDGFIIIKSNDHCDYEMVYYNSDGKIGSFCGNGARCAAHFALKNKILKKVSKFKAFDGYHFVNVQGNIISISINKVDSFKKIRDDFFIDTGSPHLIKFDQNLEKLNIEDEFKRAQESK
;
A
#
# COMPACT_ATOMS: atom_id res chain seq x y z
N MET A 1 -1.64 -23.43 -11.94
CA MET A 1 -2.82 -22.56 -11.82
C MET A 1 -2.54 -21.30 -12.64
N LYS A 2 -3.43 -20.88 -13.53
CA LYS A 2 -3.30 -19.61 -14.28
C LYS A 2 -4.07 -18.55 -13.51
N VAL A 3 -3.42 -17.48 -13.09
CA VAL A 3 -4.02 -16.38 -12.34
C VAL A 3 -3.92 -15.12 -13.17
N THR A 4 -5.04 -14.41 -13.31
CA THR A 4 -5.07 -13.09 -13.94
C THR A 4 -4.71 -12.04 -12.90
N PHE A 5 -3.92 -11.06 -13.29
CA PHE A 5 -3.57 -9.92 -12.47
C PHE A 5 -3.71 -8.62 -13.25
N ASP A 6 -3.88 -7.52 -12.54
CA ASP A 6 -3.75 -6.18 -13.10
C ASP A 6 -2.46 -5.52 -12.56
N LYS A 7 -1.80 -4.72 -13.39
CA LYS A 7 -0.64 -3.92 -13.00
C LYS A 7 -1.08 -2.47 -12.83
N TYR A 8 -0.82 -1.90 -11.66
CA TYR A 8 -1.18 -0.53 -11.29
C TYR A 8 0.02 0.22 -10.77
N HIS A 9 -0.05 1.55 -10.79
CA HIS A 9 0.86 2.39 -10.02
C HIS A 9 0.15 3.63 -9.46
N GLY A 10 0.60 4.10 -8.30
CA GLY A 10 0.25 5.39 -7.72
C GLY A 10 1.53 6.21 -7.49
N ASN A 11 1.71 7.30 -8.23
CA ASN A 11 2.92 8.14 -8.17
C ASN A 11 4.23 7.37 -8.42
N GLY A 12 4.23 6.42 -9.36
CA GLY A 12 5.40 5.59 -9.67
C GLY A 12 5.57 4.35 -8.80
N ASN A 13 4.97 4.28 -7.63
CA ASN A 13 4.95 3.10 -6.76
C ASN A 13 3.97 2.07 -7.34
N ASP A 14 4.47 0.92 -7.78
CA ASP A 14 3.75 -0.01 -8.63
C ASP A 14 3.39 -1.33 -7.94
N PHE A 15 2.25 -1.89 -8.33
CA PHE A 15 1.66 -3.05 -7.66
C PHE A 15 1.13 -4.08 -8.67
N ILE A 16 1.26 -5.36 -8.32
CA ILE A 16 0.50 -6.46 -8.88
C ILE A 16 -0.76 -6.60 -8.03
N ILE A 17 -1.94 -6.50 -8.65
CA ILE A 17 -3.23 -6.63 -7.94
C ILE A 17 -3.96 -7.84 -8.48
N VAL A 18 -4.47 -8.68 -7.56
CA VAL A 18 -5.21 -9.89 -7.88
C VAL A 18 -6.57 -9.93 -7.20
N ASP A 19 -7.52 -10.56 -7.87
CA ASP A 19 -8.86 -10.83 -7.35
C ASP A 19 -8.84 -12.08 -6.47
N GLY A 20 -8.83 -11.89 -5.16
CA GLY A 20 -8.93 -12.92 -4.13
C GLY A 20 -10.37 -13.21 -3.69
N ILE A 21 -11.39 -12.54 -4.29
CA ILE A 21 -12.81 -12.84 -4.07
C ILE A 21 -13.22 -14.08 -4.88
N ASN A 22 -12.80 -14.09 -6.16
CA ASN A 22 -13.14 -15.16 -7.07
C ASN A 22 -12.04 -16.24 -7.21
N ASN A 23 -10.88 -16.02 -6.61
CA ASN A 23 -9.73 -16.93 -6.66
C ASN A 23 -9.12 -17.13 -5.27
N SER A 24 -8.76 -18.36 -4.91
CA SER A 24 -8.06 -18.61 -3.64
C SER A 24 -6.57 -18.30 -3.75
N PHE A 25 -6.08 -17.51 -2.79
CA PHE A 25 -4.66 -17.21 -2.57
C PHE A 25 -4.18 -17.66 -1.19
N ASP A 26 -4.92 -18.54 -0.50
CA ASP A 26 -4.61 -18.96 0.87
C ASP A 26 -3.29 -19.72 0.98
N HIS A 27 -2.82 -20.28 -0.14
CA HIS A 27 -1.56 -21.02 -0.22
C HIS A 27 -0.42 -20.23 -0.88
N ILE A 28 -0.62 -18.91 -1.13
CA ILE A 28 0.46 -18.11 -1.71
C ILE A 28 1.57 -17.91 -0.68
N THR A 29 2.77 -18.37 -1.01
CA THR A 29 3.91 -18.27 -0.11
C THR A 29 4.63 -16.94 -0.27
N ARG A 30 5.39 -16.57 0.75
CA ARG A 30 6.25 -15.39 0.75
C ARG A 30 7.24 -15.43 -0.43
N GLU A 31 7.86 -16.57 -0.67
CA GLU A 31 8.84 -16.80 -1.74
C GLU A 31 8.18 -16.59 -3.12
N LYS A 32 6.93 -17.02 -3.27
CA LYS A 32 6.18 -16.84 -4.51
C LYS A 32 5.89 -15.36 -4.76
N ILE A 33 5.45 -14.61 -3.75
CA ILE A 33 5.23 -13.16 -3.87
C ILE A 33 6.54 -12.46 -4.21
N LYS A 34 7.63 -12.77 -3.49
CA LYS A 34 8.97 -12.23 -3.78
C LYS A 34 9.39 -12.49 -5.23
N SER A 35 9.19 -13.72 -5.71
CA SER A 35 9.50 -14.09 -7.11
C SER A 35 8.64 -13.33 -8.13
N LEU A 36 7.34 -13.12 -7.85
CA LEU A 36 6.47 -12.35 -8.73
C LEU A 36 6.86 -10.86 -8.77
N CYS A 37 7.30 -10.30 -7.65
CA CYS A 37 7.70 -8.90 -7.52
C CYS A 37 9.12 -8.62 -8.05
N ASP A 38 9.93 -9.65 -8.28
CA ASP A 38 11.29 -9.49 -8.82
C ASP A 38 11.25 -8.87 -10.23
N ARG A 39 12.02 -7.78 -10.44
CA ARG A 39 11.98 -7.02 -11.70
C ARG A 39 12.77 -7.67 -12.84
N ASN A 40 13.64 -8.64 -12.53
CA ASN A 40 14.47 -9.30 -13.53
C ASN A 40 13.89 -10.65 -13.96
N THR A 41 13.26 -11.37 -13.03
CA THR A 41 12.85 -12.76 -13.23
C THR A 41 11.34 -12.96 -13.08
N GLY A 42 10.62 -11.97 -12.53
CA GLY A 42 9.19 -11.98 -12.31
C GLY A 42 8.43 -10.96 -13.16
N ILE A 43 7.24 -10.58 -12.71
CA ILE A 43 6.45 -9.48 -13.28
C ILE A 43 7.10 -8.13 -12.93
N GLY A 44 7.71 -8.04 -11.76
CA GLY A 44 8.35 -6.84 -11.22
C GLY A 44 7.32 -5.88 -10.61
N SER A 45 7.47 -5.54 -9.33
CA SER A 45 6.67 -4.50 -8.65
C SER A 45 7.24 -4.17 -7.28
N ASP A 46 6.83 -3.03 -6.73
CA ASP A 46 7.12 -2.63 -5.34
C ASP A 46 6.28 -3.41 -4.34
N GLY A 47 5.15 -3.98 -4.77
CA GLY A 47 4.33 -4.80 -3.90
C GLY A 47 3.25 -5.59 -4.61
N PHE A 48 2.61 -6.47 -3.81
CA PHE A 48 1.56 -7.38 -4.24
C PHE A 48 0.31 -7.16 -3.38
N ILE A 49 -0.85 -7.01 -4.02
CA ILE A 49 -2.11 -6.74 -3.33
C ILE A 49 -3.13 -7.82 -3.70
N ILE A 50 -3.77 -8.38 -2.67
CA ILE A 50 -4.91 -9.28 -2.82
C ILE A 50 -6.17 -8.55 -2.35
N ILE A 51 -7.19 -8.49 -3.20
CA ILE A 51 -8.50 -7.99 -2.84
C ILE A 51 -9.35 -9.17 -2.39
N LYS A 52 -9.72 -9.19 -1.12
CA LYS A 52 -10.52 -10.28 -0.50
C LYS A 52 -11.93 -9.80 -0.15
N SER A 53 -12.87 -10.73 -0.06
CA SER A 53 -14.19 -10.46 0.51
C SER A 53 -14.09 -10.14 2.00
N ASN A 54 -15.00 -9.30 2.49
CA ASN A 54 -15.13 -8.98 3.91
C ASN A 54 -16.61 -8.74 4.25
N ASP A 55 -17.09 -9.28 5.37
CA ASP A 55 -18.51 -9.22 5.75
C ASP A 55 -18.94 -7.84 6.26
N HIS A 56 -18.00 -6.96 6.61
CA HIS A 56 -18.26 -5.66 7.24
C HIS A 56 -17.93 -4.45 6.38
N CYS A 57 -17.41 -4.68 5.17
CA CYS A 57 -17.04 -3.64 4.21
C CYS A 57 -17.02 -4.20 2.78
N ASP A 58 -16.80 -3.34 1.79
CA ASP A 58 -16.89 -3.75 0.39
C ASP A 58 -15.78 -4.72 0.00
N TYR A 59 -14.58 -4.55 0.57
CA TYR A 59 -13.45 -5.48 0.38
C TYR A 59 -12.41 -5.33 1.50
N GLU A 60 -11.51 -6.31 1.59
CA GLU A 60 -10.29 -6.25 2.38
C GLU A 60 -9.06 -6.19 1.44
N MET A 61 -8.19 -5.22 1.68
CA MET A 61 -6.90 -5.09 0.99
C MET A 61 -5.80 -5.77 1.81
N VAL A 62 -5.29 -6.88 1.31
CA VAL A 62 -4.10 -7.53 1.89
C VAL A 62 -2.88 -7.13 1.07
N TYR A 63 -1.98 -6.35 1.66
CA TYR A 63 -0.79 -5.83 1.00
C TYR A 63 0.47 -6.54 1.46
N TYR A 64 1.31 -6.89 0.50
CA TYR A 64 2.64 -7.45 0.71
C TYR A 64 3.69 -6.58 0.02
N ASN A 65 4.79 -6.32 0.72
CA ASN A 65 6.00 -5.72 0.14
C ASN A 65 6.63 -6.66 -0.89
N SER A 66 7.53 -6.16 -1.73
CA SER A 66 8.23 -6.95 -2.76
C SER A 66 9.07 -8.11 -2.19
N ASP A 67 9.43 -8.08 -0.89
CA ASP A 67 10.10 -9.18 -0.20
C ASP A 67 9.13 -10.29 0.27
N GLY A 68 7.84 -10.14 0.00
CA GLY A 68 6.76 -11.06 0.35
C GLY A 68 6.29 -10.99 1.81
N LYS A 69 6.77 -10.04 2.62
CA LYS A 69 6.21 -9.79 3.95
C LYS A 69 4.97 -8.93 3.86
N ILE A 70 4.02 -9.17 4.79
CA ILE A 70 2.88 -8.27 4.95
C ILE A 70 3.40 -6.85 5.21
N GLY A 71 2.89 -5.92 4.45
CA GLY A 71 3.19 -4.49 4.57
C GLY A 71 2.25 -3.78 5.52
N SER A 72 2.68 -2.62 6.01
CA SER A 72 1.83 -1.66 6.70
C SER A 72 0.86 -0.98 5.70
N PHE A 73 0.01 -0.07 6.17
CA PHE A 73 -0.87 0.68 5.27
C PHE A 73 -0.09 1.46 4.20
N CYS A 74 -0.47 1.28 2.95
CA CYS A 74 0.11 1.97 1.81
C CYS A 74 -0.95 2.79 1.07
N GLY A 75 -0.91 4.12 1.20
CA GLY A 75 -1.87 5.02 0.55
C GLY A 75 -1.87 4.95 -0.98
N ASN A 76 -0.70 4.74 -1.62
CA ASN A 76 -0.60 4.53 -3.07
C ASN A 76 -1.28 3.22 -3.48
N GLY A 77 -0.97 2.14 -2.77
CA GLY A 77 -1.58 0.83 -2.99
C GLY A 77 -3.09 0.85 -2.76
N ALA A 78 -3.56 1.56 -1.74
CA ALA A 78 -4.97 1.67 -1.43
C ALA A 78 -5.78 2.41 -2.53
N ARG A 79 -5.22 3.46 -3.16
CA ARG A 79 -5.85 4.10 -4.34
C ARG A 79 -5.88 3.16 -5.54
N CYS A 80 -4.82 2.40 -5.77
CA CYS A 80 -4.77 1.39 -6.83
C CYS A 80 -5.79 0.27 -6.58
N ALA A 81 -5.89 -0.22 -5.35
CA ALA A 81 -6.86 -1.24 -4.92
C ALA A 81 -8.30 -0.73 -5.10
N ALA A 82 -8.57 0.52 -4.73
CA ALA A 82 -9.89 1.13 -4.92
C ALA A 82 -10.27 1.25 -6.40
N HIS A 83 -9.33 1.65 -7.27
CA HIS A 83 -9.57 1.68 -8.72
C HIS A 83 -9.83 0.28 -9.29
N PHE A 84 -9.04 -0.70 -8.89
CA PHE A 84 -9.26 -2.10 -9.25
C PHE A 84 -10.65 -2.58 -8.82
N ALA A 85 -11.04 -2.32 -7.57
CA ALA A 85 -12.32 -2.71 -7.01
C ALA A 85 -13.50 -2.02 -7.71
N LEU A 86 -13.35 -0.74 -8.09
CA LEU A 86 -14.35 -0.01 -8.88
C LEU A 86 -14.50 -0.60 -10.29
N LYS A 87 -13.40 -0.85 -10.99
CA LYS A 87 -13.36 -1.46 -12.33
C LYS A 87 -14.04 -2.83 -12.34
N ASN A 88 -13.85 -3.61 -11.30
CA ASN A 88 -14.43 -4.95 -11.14
C ASN A 88 -15.81 -4.96 -10.46
N LYS A 89 -16.44 -3.79 -10.28
CA LYS A 89 -17.78 -3.62 -9.66
C LYS A 89 -17.89 -4.16 -8.22
N ILE A 90 -16.77 -4.24 -7.52
CA ILE A 90 -16.69 -4.66 -6.11
C ILE A 90 -17.11 -3.49 -5.21
N LEU A 91 -16.69 -2.26 -5.53
CA LEU A 91 -17.04 -1.08 -4.75
C LEU A 91 -17.94 -0.10 -5.54
N LYS A 92 -18.65 0.75 -4.80
CA LYS A 92 -19.43 1.90 -5.28
C LYS A 92 -18.58 3.19 -5.19
N LYS A 93 -19.16 4.34 -5.59
CA LYS A 93 -18.46 5.65 -5.57
C LYS A 93 -18.04 6.10 -4.16
N VAL A 94 -18.82 5.75 -3.14
CA VAL A 94 -18.49 5.96 -1.72
C VAL A 94 -18.56 4.61 -1.05
N SER A 95 -17.46 4.19 -0.50
CA SER A 95 -17.27 2.81 -0.03
C SER A 95 -16.34 2.76 1.18
N LYS A 96 -16.37 1.63 1.88
CA LYS A 96 -15.49 1.31 2.99
C LYS A 96 -14.69 0.05 2.67
N PHE A 97 -13.40 0.07 2.98
CA PHE A 97 -12.56 -1.12 2.90
C PHE A 97 -11.75 -1.32 4.18
N LYS A 98 -11.25 -2.52 4.38
CA LYS A 98 -10.35 -2.88 5.47
C LYS A 98 -8.92 -3.00 4.93
N ALA A 99 -7.96 -2.46 5.67
CA ALA A 99 -6.53 -2.67 5.46
C ALA A 99 -5.88 -3.17 6.75
N PHE A 100 -4.55 -3.27 6.77
CA PHE A 100 -3.79 -3.77 7.92
C PHE A 100 -4.07 -2.98 9.22
N ASP A 101 -4.18 -1.67 9.13
CA ASP A 101 -4.35 -0.74 10.25
C ASP A 101 -5.82 -0.41 10.57
N GLY A 102 -6.79 -1.04 9.89
CA GLY A 102 -8.20 -0.87 10.16
C GLY A 102 -9.05 -0.52 8.95
N TYR A 103 -10.15 0.19 9.19
CA TYR A 103 -11.11 0.57 8.16
C TYR A 103 -10.81 1.95 7.59
N HIS A 104 -10.93 2.05 6.27
CA HIS A 104 -10.76 3.28 5.50
C HIS A 104 -11.96 3.53 4.61
N PHE A 105 -12.15 4.80 4.23
CA PHE A 105 -13.20 5.20 3.31
C PHE A 105 -12.61 5.58 1.96
N VAL A 106 -13.34 5.24 0.90
CA VAL A 106 -13.04 5.62 -0.48
C VAL A 106 -14.10 6.60 -0.95
N ASN A 107 -13.68 7.68 -1.61
CA ASN A 107 -14.55 8.58 -2.35
C ASN A 107 -14.01 8.74 -3.76
N VAL A 108 -14.85 8.46 -4.76
CA VAL A 108 -14.50 8.55 -6.19
C VAL A 108 -15.28 9.68 -6.84
N GLN A 109 -14.57 10.69 -7.33
CA GLN A 109 -15.12 11.84 -8.05
C GLN A 109 -14.46 11.95 -9.43
N GLY A 110 -15.16 11.51 -10.48
CA GLY A 110 -14.56 11.41 -11.81
C GLY A 110 -13.37 10.47 -11.81
N ASN A 111 -12.19 10.97 -12.16
CA ASN A 111 -10.93 10.20 -12.17
C ASN A 111 -10.13 10.32 -10.85
N ILE A 112 -10.66 11.05 -9.87
CA ILE A 112 -9.97 11.27 -8.59
C ILE A 112 -10.45 10.24 -7.58
N ILE A 113 -9.50 9.52 -6.99
CA ILE A 113 -9.74 8.57 -5.90
C ILE A 113 -9.12 9.14 -4.63
N SER A 114 -9.97 9.44 -3.66
CA SER A 114 -9.58 9.89 -2.33
C SER A 114 -9.78 8.77 -1.33
N ILE A 115 -8.82 8.59 -0.43
CA ILE A 115 -8.89 7.61 0.67
C ILE A 115 -8.72 8.33 1.98
N SER A 116 -9.49 7.93 3.00
CA SER A 116 -9.20 8.36 4.37
C SER A 116 -7.90 7.71 4.87
N ILE A 117 -7.14 8.45 5.63
CA ILE A 117 -6.06 7.92 6.48
C ILE A 117 -6.52 7.98 7.93
N ASN A 118 -5.97 7.13 8.78
CA ASN A 118 -6.27 7.15 10.20
C ASN A 118 -5.85 8.48 10.81
N LYS A 119 -6.63 8.94 11.80
CA LYS A 119 -6.30 10.17 12.51
C LYS A 119 -4.98 9.98 13.26
N VAL A 120 -4.10 10.96 13.12
CA VAL A 120 -2.86 11.01 13.88
C VAL A 120 -3.11 11.87 15.12
N ASP A 121 -3.10 11.25 16.29
CA ASP A 121 -3.38 11.93 17.55
C ASP A 121 -2.13 12.51 18.21
N SER A 122 -0.93 12.05 17.82
CA SER A 122 0.34 12.52 18.37
C SER A 122 1.49 12.36 17.40
N PHE A 123 2.52 13.13 17.64
CA PHE A 123 3.82 12.97 17.00
C PHE A 123 4.93 13.01 18.05
N LYS A 124 6.06 12.40 17.77
CA LYS A 124 7.23 12.42 18.63
C LYS A 124 8.34 13.22 17.94
N LYS A 125 8.88 14.23 18.64
CA LYS A 125 10.07 14.92 18.16
C LYS A 125 11.31 14.05 18.44
N ILE A 126 12.13 13.82 17.41
CA ILE A 126 13.39 13.08 17.48
C ILE A 126 14.47 14.00 16.92
N ARG A 127 15.24 14.65 17.82
CA ARG A 127 16.19 15.72 17.48
C ARG A 127 15.46 16.86 16.75
N ASP A 128 15.78 17.11 15.47
CA ASP A 128 15.16 18.14 14.63
C ASP A 128 14.04 17.59 13.72
N ASP A 129 13.79 16.30 13.78
CA ASP A 129 12.81 15.61 12.97
C ASP A 129 11.56 15.24 13.79
N PHE A 130 10.52 14.77 13.08
CA PHE A 130 9.27 14.33 13.69
C PHE A 130 8.95 12.91 13.27
N PHE A 131 8.67 12.06 14.24
CA PHE A 131 8.15 10.73 14.00
C PHE A 131 6.62 10.75 14.10
N ILE A 132 5.96 10.17 13.09
CA ILE A 132 4.51 10.10 13.00
C ILE A 132 4.10 8.71 12.47
N ASP A 133 3.03 8.15 13.00
CA ASP A 133 2.43 6.91 12.49
C ASP A 133 1.06 7.23 11.87
N THR A 134 0.93 6.96 10.58
CA THR A 134 -0.30 7.15 9.80
C THR A 134 -0.94 5.82 9.38
N GLY A 135 -0.65 4.72 10.10
CA GLY A 135 -0.83 3.33 9.67
C GLY A 135 0.46 2.75 9.07
N SER A 136 1.44 3.62 8.87
CA SER A 136 2.83 3.32 8.54
C SER A 136 3.75 4.32 9.23
N PRO A 137 4.87 3.89 9.81
CA PRO A 137 5.78 4.79 10.53
C PRO A 137 6.56 5.68 9.56
N HIS A 138 6.59 6.98 9.84
CA HIS A 138 7.32 7.98 9.05
C HIS A 138 8.25 8.81 9.93
N LEU A 139 9.47 9.04 9.47
CA LEU A 139 10.35 10.09 9.97
C LEU A 139 10.26 11.27 9.00
N ILE A 140 9.84 12.43 9.51
CA ILE A 140 9.64 13.65 8.73
C ILE A 140 10.75 14.62 9.04
N LYS A 141 11.48 15.02 8.01
CA LYS A 141 12.50 16.06 8.05
C LYS A 141 12.03 17.26 7.23
N PHE A 142 12.17 18.46 7.78
CA PHE A 142 11.99 19.72 7.05
C PHE A 142 13.35 20.25 6.62
N ASP A 143 13.54 20.44 5.33
CA ASP A 143 14.78 20.98 4.77
C ASP A 143 14.47 21.97 3.64
N GLN A 144 15.22 23.07 3.56
CA GLN A 144 15.05 24.06 2.51
C GLN A 144 15.74 23.69 1.20
N ASN A 145 16.64 22.70 1.21
CA ASN A 145 17.46 22.29 0.08
C ASN A 145 17.33 20.78 -0.20
N LEU A 146 16.11 20.32 -0.41
CA LEU A 146 15.80 18.89 -0.63
C LEU A 146 16.64 18.25 -1.75
N GLU A 147 16.96 19.01 -2.79
CA GLU A 147 17.77 18.53 -3.94
C GLU A 147 19.23 18.22 -3.58
N LYS A 148 19.72 18.75 -2.45
CA LYS A 148 21.09 18.52 -1.98
C LYS A 148 21.21 17.38 -0.97
N LEU A 149 20.08 16.82 -0.53
CA LEU A 149 20.07 15.73 0.42
C LEU A 149 20.59 14.43 -0.20
N ASN A 150 21.50 13.78 0.50
CA ASN A 150 21.87 12.41 0.18
C ASN A 150 20.82 11.47 0.78
N ILE A 151 19.96 10.91 -0.09
CA ILE A 151 18.84 10.04 0.31
C ILE A 151 19.33 8.80 1.06
N GLU A 152 20.49 8.22 0.68
CA GLU A 152 21.05 7.04 1.32
C GLU A 152 21.46 7.31 2.78
N ASP A 153 22.09 8.46 3.03
CA ASP A 153 22.50 8.87 4.38
C ASP A 153 21.29 9.17 5.25
N GLU A 154 20.28 9.84 4.70
CA GLU A 154 19.03 10.11 5.40
C GLU A 154 18.24 8.81 5.71
N PHE A 155 18.27 7.84 4.82
CA PHE A 155 17.65 6.54 5.06
C PHE A 155 18.35 5.76 6.18
N LYS A 156 19.69 5.72 6.20
CA LYS A 156 20.47 5.12 7.31
C LYS A 156 20.14 5.79 8.64
N ARG A 157 20.13 7.13 8.66
CA ARG A 157 19.78 7.92 9.84
C ARG A 157 18.36 7.61 10.35
N ALA A 158 17.40 7.44 9.45
CA ALA A 158 16.03 7.07 9.79
C ALA A 158 15.94 5.67 10.41
N GLN A 159 16.77 4.72 9.97
CA GLN A 159 16.83 3.38 10.55
C GLN A 159 17.42 3.37 11.98
N GLU A 160 18.40 4.22 12.25
CA GLU A 160 19.03 4.36 13.58
C GLU A 160 18.13 5.08 14.60
N SER A 161 17.07 5.72 14.12
CA SER A 161 16.13 6.51 14.95
C SER A 161 14.95 5.69 15.47
N LYS A 162 14.89 4.39 15.14
CA LYS A 162 13.92 3.42 15.64
C LYS A 162 14.35 2.89 16.99
#